data_00ff8202e61e46bb69f8e8189ba9551f
#
_entry.id   00ff8202e61e46bb69f8e8189ba9551f
#
_cell.length_a   1.000
_cell.length_b   1.000
_cell.length_c   1.000
_cell.angle_alpha   90.00
_cell.angle_beta   90.00
_cell.angle_gamma   90.00
#
_symmetry.space_group_name_H-M   'P 1'
#
loop_
_entity.id
_entity.type
_entity.pdbx_description
1 polymer ?
#
loop_
_entity_poly.entity_id
_entity_poly.type
_entity_poly.pdbx_seq_one_letter_code
_entity_poly.pdbx_strand_id
1 'polypeptide(L)'
;MNDEMKQSIKLTQEALKEHGISRRDAIKVLAASGLLLSTSTKAAAQTANATDVTANVVIVGGGLAGIATAARLKASAQNVNITIIEPNLKSVSYQPGNTFIGSGVYEKQDVMYNTHDFLPADVEFIHDKAVDFKPDNNEVITAKSGTFSYDFLVVTAGLVLDFAAIKGLEPLGDIFTLDEKPIITEFFKDTAVSTVFNVNSAVQTWKDMQAVIQRAKEGEKDLNAIFSHPQGAIKCGGAPKKMMYLMHARLQEHGVREHFNMDFYADSAKMFAVKEYEDAIIKQYETRNMNWHLQHNLTEVDLKNKTAFFEKRWMEQGEWDEDLEEYMQVEKTQKMGVNYDFFHLTPPMKAPDEIGQSEIGSANGWVPVNQKTLQHVKYDNIFSLGDIAAVALGKTGGSVRKQYKVVVDNIISAMENKELTSHYDGYTVCPIITDIGKVMLAEFDWSMKPTPSFPLDPTKERYIWWILKAYLLKPMTQYGMLSGKI
;
A
#
# COMPACT_ATOMS: atom_id res chain seq x y z
N MET A 1 19.65 3.02 -20.55
CA MET A 1 19.73 2.58 -19.12
C MET A 1 20.40 3.74 -18.37
N ASN A 2 19.65 4.37 -17.48
CA ASN A 2 20.17 5.51 -16.71
C ASN A 2 21.13 5.05 -15.60
N ASP A 3 21.78 6.01 -14.93
CA ASP A 3 22.82 5.70 -13.96
C ASP A 3 22.27 5.07 -12.67
N GLU A 4 21.04 5.42 -12.23
CA GLU A 4 20.37 4.77 -11.11
C GLU A 4 20.11 3.28 -11.35
N MET A 5 19.65 2.92 -12.55
CA MET A 5 19.42 1.52 -12.93
C MET A 5 20.74 0.74 -12.97
N LYS A 6 21.82 1.34 -13.47
CA LYS A 6 23.18 0.75 -13.45
C LYS A 6 23.64 0.52 -12.01
N GLN A 7 23.43 1.51 -11.14
CA GLN A 7 23.77 1.43 -9.72
C GLN A 7 22.98 0.34 -9.00
N SER A 8 21.66 0.26 -9.22
CA SER A 8 20.81 -0.80 -8.64
C SER A 8 21.25 -2.20 -9.07
N ILE A 9 21.60 -2.37 -10.35
CA ILE A 9 22.13 -3.64 -10.86
C ILE A 9 23.48 -3.98 -10.21
N LYS A 10 24.37 -2.99 -10.07
CA LYS A 10 25.67 -3.18 -9.42
C LYS A 10 25.52 -3.60 -7.96
N LEU A 11 24.73 -2.87 -7.18
CA LEU A 11 24.44 -3.19 -5.78
C LEU A 11 23.81 -4.58 -5.65
N THR A 12 22.90 -4.94 -6.56
CA THR A 12 22.32 -6.28 -6.61
C THR A 12 23.37 -7.35 -6.85
N GLN A 13 24.32 -7.12 -7.77
CA GLN A 13 25.38 -8.08 -8.08
C GLN A 13 26.38 -8.24 -6.92
N GLU A 14 26.69 -7.15 -6.24
CA GLU A 14 27.56 -7.14 -5.04
C GLU A 14 26.89 -7.92 -3.90
N ALA A 15 25.65 -7.62 -3.58
CA ALA A 15 24.88 -8.30 -2.55
C ALA A 15 24.69 -9.81 -2.83
N LEU A 16 24.46 -10.19 -4.09
CA LEU A 16 24.37 -11.60 -4.50
C LEU A 16 25.69 -12.34 -4.31
N LYS A 17 26.81 -11.67 -4.61
CA LYS A 17 28.15 -12.23 -4.46
C LYS A 17 28.52 -12.43 -3.00
N GLU A 18 28.23 -11.48 -2.14
CA GLU A 18 28.49 -11.54 -0.69
C GLU A 18 27.76 -12.69 -0.01
N HIS A 19 26.55 -13.03 -0.50
CA HIS A 19 25.71 -14.08 0.08
C HIS A 19 25.75 -15.41 -0.67
N GLY A 20 26.72 -15.61 -1.55
CA GLY A 20 26.95 -16.87 -2.26
C GLY A 20 25.81 -17.30 -3.20
N ILE A 21 24.97 -16.37 -3.63
CA ILE A 21 23.88 -16.65 -4.56
C ILE A 21 24.44 -16.79 -5.97
N SER A 22 24.06 -17.88 -6.66
CA SER A 22 24.59 -18.16 -7.99
C SER A 22 24.18 -17.10 -9.03
N ARG A 23 25.05 -16.85 -10.02
CA ARG A 23 24.73 -15.99 -11.17
C ARG A 23 23.44 -16.41 -11.86
N ARG A 24 23.15 -17.71 -11.91
CA ARG A 24 21.94 -18.24 -12.55
C ARG A 24 20.67 -17.84 -11.80
N ASP A 25 20.69 -17.83 -10.47
CA ASP A 25 19.54 -17.43 -9.67
C ASP A 25 19.38 -15.91 -9.67
N ALA A 26 20.50 -15.17 -9.70
CA ALA A 26 20.50 -13.72 -9.94
C ALA A 26 19.83 -13.35 -11.27
N ILE A 27 20.16 -14.05 -12.36
CA ILE A 27 19.55 -13.83 -13.68
C ILE A 27 18.06 -14.16 -13.65
N LYS A 28 17.63 -15.22 -12.94
CA LYS A 28 16.21 -15.55 -12.80
C LYS A 28 15.44 -14.44 -12.06
N VAL A 29 15.99 -13.89 -11.00
CA VAL A 29 15.38 -12.79 -10.24
C VAL A 29 15.32 -11.52 -11.09
N LEU A 30 16.38 -11.18 -11.79
CA LEU A 30 16.42 -10.05 -12.72
C LEU A 30 15.44 -10.22 -13.90
N ALA A 31 15.33 -11.44 -14.45
CA ALA A 31 14.37 -11.74 -15.50
C ALA A 31 12.92 -11.65 -15.00
N ALA A 32 12.64 -12.22 -13.84
CA ALA A 32 11.34 -12.17 -13.23
C ALA A 32 10.94 -10.75 -12.77
N SER A 33 11.91 -9.90 -12.46
CA SER A 33 11.68 -8.48 -12.17
C SER A 33 11.30 -7.64 -13.40
N GLY A 34 11.36 -8.21 -14.62
CA GLY A 34 11.14 -7.48 -15.88
C GLY A 34 12.30 -6.55 -16.28
N LEU A 35 13.34 -6.42 -15.44
CA LEU A 35 14.48 -5.55 -15.70
C LEU A 35 15.34 -6.03 -16.88
N LEU A 36 15.40 -7.34 -17.14
CA LEU A 36 16.09 -7.89 -18.31
C LEU A 36 15.35 -7.61 -19.63
N LEU A 37 14.02 -7.47 -19.57
CA LEU A 37 13.22 -7.11 -20.77
C LEU A 37 13.48 -5.68 -21.22
N SER A 38 13.91 -4.79 -20.32
CA SER A 38 14.25 -3.41 -20.66
C SER A 38 15.66 -3.24 -21.26
N THR A 39 16.53 -4.24 -21.15
CA THR A 39 17.91 -4.24 -21.68
C THR A 39 18.04 -4.97 -23.02
N SER A 40 17.12 -5.85 -23.37
CA SER A 40 17.04 -6.44 -24.70
C SER A 40 16.28 -5.50 -25.64
N THR A 41 17.00 -4.71 -26.40
CA THR A 41 16.50 -4.06 -27.60
C THR A 41 15.70 -5.07 -28.41
N LYS A 42 14.40 -4.83 -28.59
CA LYS A 42 13.46 -5.65 -29.36
C LYS A 42 12.93 -6.95 -28.71
N ALA A 43 12.68 -7.02 -27.40
CA ALA A 43 11.45 -7.66 -27.01
C ALA A 43 10.35 -6.64 -27.29
N ALA A 44 9.70 -6.79 -28.44
CA ALA A 44 8.50 -6.08 -28.74
C ALA A 44 7.59 -6.16 -27.53
N ALA A 45 7.29 -5.01 -26.85
CA ALA A 45 5.93 -4.85 -26.45
C ALA A 45 5.15 -5.45 -27.63
N GLN A 46 4.35 -6.50 -27.45
CA GLN A 46 3.25 -6.71 -28.33
C GLN A 46 2.49 -5.37 -28.27
N THR A 47 2.85 -4.47 -29.17
CA THR A 47 1.95 -3.48 -29.68
C THR A 47 0.85 -4.34 -30.28
N ALA A 48 -0.16 -4.68 -29.50
CA ALA A 48 -1.49 -4.77 -30.06
C ALA A 48 -1.54 -3.55 -30.97
N ASN A 49 -1.85 -3.74 -32.26
CA ASN A 49 -1.88 -2.67 -33.21
C ASN A 49 -2.53 -1.46 -32.56
N ALA A 50 -1.78 -0.35 -32.46
CA ALA A 50 -2.29 0.83 -31.79
C ALA A 50 -3.63 1.15 -32.44
N THR A 51 -4.68 1.26 -31.65
CA THR A 51 -6.01 1.55 -32.21
C THR A 51 -6.08 3.02 -32.63
N ASP A 52 -6.82 3.31 -33.71
CA ASP A 52 -7.04 4.66 -34.21
C ASP A 52 -8.18 5.40 -33.49
N VAL A 53 -8.69 4.86 -32.35
CA VAL A 53 -9.76 5.51 -31.59
C VAL A 53 -9.32 6.85 -31.05
N THR A 54 -10.24 7.81 -31.08
CA THR A 54 -10.07 9.15 -30.49
C THR A 54 -11.02 9.27 -29.32
N ALA A 55 -10.50 9.67 -28.16
CA ALA A 55 -11.28 9.92 -26.97
C ALA A 55 -10.57 10.89 -26.03
N ASN A 56 -11.33 11.58 -25.17
CA ASN A 56 -10.83 12.37 -24.06
C ASN A 56 -10.92 11.54 -22.79
N VAL A 57 -9.79 11.24 -22.17
CA VAL A 57 -9.71 10.47 -20.91
C VAL A 57 -9.26 11.38 -19.80
N VAL A 58 -10.09 11.52 -18.77
CA VAL A 58 -9.69 12.19 -17.53
C VAL A 58 -9.27 11.15 -16.50
N ILE A 59 -8.11 11.34 -15.90
CA ILE A 59 -7.57 10.50 -14.82
C ILE A 59 -7.50 11.33 -13.56
N VAL A 60 -8.25 10.97 -12.52
CA VAL A 60 -8.20 11.62 -11.21
C VAL A 60 -7.25 10.87 -10.31
N GLY A 61 -6.09 11.49 -10.02
CA GLY A 61 -4.99 10.93 -9.26
C GLY A 61 -3.75 10.63 -10.11
N GLY A 62 -2.65 11.33 -9.84
CA GLY A 62 -1.35 11.21 -10.52
C GLY A 62 -0.33 10.32 -9.78
N GLY A 63 -0.81 9.40 -8.95
CA GLY A 63 0.04 8.41 -8.28
C GLY A 63 0.45 7.26 -9.21
N LEU A 64 0.95 6.16 -8.62
CA LEU A 64 1.40 4.97 -9.36
C LEU A 64 0.33 4.45 -10.35
N ALA A 65 -0.91 4.35 -9.91
CA ALA A 65 -2.00 3.82 -10.71
C ALA A 65 -2.33 4.74 -11.91
N GLY A 66 -2.45 6.05 -11.68
CA GLY A 66 -2.80 7.02 -12.72
C GLY A 66 -1.74 7.16 -13.79
N ILE A 67 -0.48 7.37 -13.40
CA ILE A 67 0.63 7.50 -14.37
C ILE A 67 0.84 6.22 -15.17
N ALA A 68 0.80 5.05 -14.52
CA ALA A 68 0.95 3.77 -15.21
C ALA A 68 -0.19 3.52 -16.22
N THR A 69 -1.42 3.91 -15.86
CA THR A 69 -2.58 3.86 -16.76
C THR A 69 -2.39 4.80 -17.95
N ALA A 70 -2.04 6.07 -17.71
CA ALA A 70 -1.78 7.05 -18.76
C ALA A 70 -0.68 6.59 -19.71
N ALA A 71 0.44 6.10 -19.17
CA ALA A 71 1.58 5.65 -19.97
C ALA A 71 1.23 4.44 -20.87
N ARG A 72 0.50 3.46 -20.32
CA ARG A 72 0.06 2.32 -21.09
C ARG A 72 -1.00 2.69 -22.12
N LEU A 73 -1.95 3.56 -21.77
CA LEU A 73 -3.00 3.99 -22.68
C LEU A 73 -2.42 4.75 -23.88
N LYS A 74 -1.48 5.70 -23.67
CA LYS A 74 -0.77 6.40 -24.73
C LYS A 74 0.04 5.46 -25.64
N ALA A 75 0.61 4.40 -25.07
CA ALA A 75 1.32 3.39 -25.85
C ALA A 75 0.38 2.50 -26.70
N SER A 76 -0.87 2.34 -26.29
CA SER A 76 -1.85 1.45 -26.93
C SER A 76 -2.84 2.18 -27.86
N ALA A 77 -3.07 3.49 -27.65
CA ALA A 77 -4.01 4.32 -28.43
C ALA A 77 -3.43 5.73 -28.58
N GLN A 78 -2.79 6.02 -29.70
CA GLN A 78 -2.03 7.27 -29.91
C GLN A 78 -2.90 8.53 -30.01
N ASN A 79 -4.14 8.40 -30.48
CA ASN A 79 -5.07 9.52 -30.71
C ASN A 79 -5.92 9.85 -29.48
N VAL A 80 -5.62 9.28 -28.31
CA VAL A 80 -6.33 9.56 -27.05
C VAL A 80 -5.71 10.77 -26.38
N ASN A 81 -6.54 11.77 -26.07
CA ASN A 81 -6.17 12.91 -25.23
C ASN A 81 -6.30 12.50 -23.76
N ILE A 82 -5.25 12.70 -22.97
CA ILE A 82 -5.27 12.33 -21.54
C ILE A 82 -5.00 13.56 -20.70
N THR A 83 -5.88 13.83 -19.73
CA THR A 83 -5.72 14.84 -18.70
C THR A 83 -5.62 14.17 -17.35
N ILE A 84 -4.54 14.42 -16.58
CA ILE A 84 -4.37 13.96 -15.19
C ILE A 84 -4.64 15.12 -14.25
N ILE A 85 -5.55 14.94 -13.29
CA ILE A 85 -5.84 15.89 -12.22
C ILE A 85 -5.20 15.36 -10.93
N GLU A 86 -4.21 16.10 -10.37
CA GLU A 86 -3.45 15.67 -9.20
C GLU A 86 -3.02 16.88 -8.36
N PRO A 87 -3.36 16.93 -7.06
CA PRO A 87 -3.00 18.06 -6.20
C PRO A 87 -1.53 18.06 -5.75
N ASN A 88 -0.78 16.96 -5.92
CA ASN A 88 0.59 16.86 -5.44
C ASN A 88 1.60 16.85 -6.61
N LEU A 89 2.63 17.69 -6.51
CA LEU A 89 3.73 17.73 -7.49
C LEU A 89 4.77 16.64 -7.26
N LYS A 90 4.79 16.08 -6.06
CA LYS A 90 5.68 14.99 -5.68
C LYS A 90 4.91 13.74 -5.31
N SER A 91 5.49 12.61 -5.58
CA SER A 91 4.93 11.29 -5.34
C SER A 91 5.82 10.43 -4.46
N VAL A 92 5.18 9.55 -3.69
CA VAL A 92 5.79 8.52 -2.85
C VAL A 92 5.13 7.18 -3.19
N SER A 93 5.15 6.81 -4.46
CA SER A 93 4.46 5.59 -4.92
C SER A 93 5.28 4.31 -4.72
N TYR A 94 6.51 4.44 -4.26
CA TYR A 94 7.35 3.30 -3.95
C TYR A 94 6.96 2.71 -2.60
N GLN A 95 6.08 1.77 -2.63
CA GLN A 95 5.74 0.93 -1.48
C GLN A 95 6.63 -0.33 -1.56
N PRO A 96 7.48 -0.56 -0.67
CA PRO A 96 7.50 -0.38 0.77
C PRO A 96 8.52 0.61 1.31
N GLY A 97 8.92 1.60 0.56
CA GLY A 97 9.97 2.54 0.93
C GLY A 97 9.81 3.18 2.31
N ASN A 98 8.58 3.56 2.68
CA ASN A 98 8.33 4.17 4.00
C ASN A 98 8.67 3.23 5.17
N THR A 99 8.50 1.91 5.04
CA THR A 99 8.94 0.96 6.10
C THR A 99 10.47 0.90 6.20
N PHE A 100 11.16 1.09 5.09
CA PHE A 100 12.62 1.19 5.10
C PHE A 100 13.12 2.52 5.69
N ILE A 101 12.41 3.63 5.43
CA ILE A 101 12.70 4.91 6.10
C ILE A 101 12.48 4.75 7.61
N GLY A 102 11.33 4.22 8.04
CA GLY A 102 10.98 4.03 9.45
C GLY A 102 11.89 3.08 10.22
N SER A 103 12.81 2.39 9.55
CA SER A 103 13.80 1.49 10.13
C SER A 103 15.26 1.88 9.83
N GLY A 104 15.49 3.03 9.20
CA GLY A 104 16.83 3.53 8.88
C GLY A 104 17.57 2.76 7.79
N VAL A 105 16.84 2.07 6.91
CA VAL A 105 17.41 1.40 5.72
C VAL A 105 17.47 2.35 4.53
N TYR A 106 16.47 3.25 4.44
CA TYR A 106 16.38 4.29 3.41
C TYR A 106 16.28 5.67 4.04
N GLU A 107 16.59 6.68 3.25
CA GLU A 107 16.29 8.07 3.54
C GLU A 107 15.04 8.53 2.74
N LYS A 108 14.47 9.68 3.11
CA LYS A 108 13.26 10.23 2.45
C LYS A 108 13.46 10.41 0.94
N GLN A 109 14.62 10.91 0.51
CA GLN A 109 14.96 11.12 -0.90
C GLN A 109 15.04 9.84 -1.73
N ASP A 110 15.22 8.68 -1.10
CA ASP A 110 15.25 7.40 -1.82
C ASP A 110 13.90 7.00 -2.39
N VAL A 111 12.79 7.53 -1.86
CA VAL A 111 11.44 7.13 -2.23
C VAL A 111 10.62 8.24 -2.87
N MET A 112 11.01 9.51 -2.69
CA MET A 112 10.31 10.64 -3.29
C MET A 112 10.81 10.93 -4.70
N TYR A 113 9.89 11.35 -5.58
CA TYR A 113 10.20 11.81 -6.92
C TYR A 113 9.19 12.87 -7.38
N ASN A 114 9.56 13.68 -8.37
CA ASN A 114 8.63 14.61 -8.98
C ASN A 114 7.70 13.86 -9.92
N THR A 115 6.40 14.09 -9.79
CA THR A 115 5.38 13.46 -10.64
C THR A 115 5.64 13.75 -12.12
N HIS A 116 6.03 14.99 -12.45
CA HIS A 116 6.35 15.40 -13.82
C HIS A 116 7.46 14.60 -14.51
N ASP A 117 8.43 14.06 -13.75
CA ASP A 117 9.54 13.28 -14.31
C ASP A 117 9.08 11.94 -14.94
N PHE A 118 7.85 11.53 -14.66
CA PHE A 118 7.26 10.26 -15.10
C PHE A 118 6.00 10.43 -15.94
N LEU A 119 5.60 11.66 -16.25
CA LEU A 119 4.45 11.89 -17.15
C LEU A 119 4.81 11.45 -18.56
N PRO A 120 3.92 10.71 -19.24
CA PRO A 120 4.08 10.44 -20.66
C PRO A 120 4.05 11.74 -21.47
N ALA A 121 4.71 11.76 -22.64
CA ALA A 121 4.59 12.86 -23.57
C ALA A 121 3.12 13.08 -23.99
N ASP A 122 2.75 14.33 -24.22
CA ASP A 122 1.41 14.73 -24.65
C ASP A 122 0.27 14.35 -23.67
N VAL A 123 0.58 14.25 -22.38
CA VAL A 123 -0.40 14.15 -21.29
C VAL A 123 -0.48 15.50 -20.60
N GLU A 124 -1.70 16.04 -20.53
CA GLU A 124 -1.97 17.27 -19.79
C GLU A 124 -1.99 16.98 -18.28
N PHE A 125 -1.31 17.81 -17.50
CA PHE A 125 -1.27 17.69 -16.05
C PHE A 125 -1.86 18.92 -15.38
N ILE A 126 -2.96 18.73 -14.66
CA ILE A 126 -3.67 19.77 -13.93
C ILE A 126 -3.28 19.66 -12.45
N HIS A 127 -2.51 20.64 -11.97
CA HIS A 127 -2.13 20.74 -10.56
C HIS A 127 -3.30 21.28 -9.72
N ASP A 128 -4.28 20.42 -9.51
CA ASP A 128 -5.50 20.77 -8.77
C ASP A 128 -6.15 19.52 -8.16
N LYS A 129 -7.14 19.71 -7.31
CA LYS A 129 -7.93 18.67 -6.66
C LYS A 129 -9.30 18.54 -7.32
N ALA A 130 -9.70 17.34 -7.70
CA ALA A 130 -11.07 17.04 -8.06
C ALA A 130 -11.95 17.15 -6.80
N VAL A 131 -13.05 17.90 -6.87
CA VAL A 131 -13.93 18.21 -5.73
C VAL A 131 -15.38 17.78 -5.93
N ASP A 132 -15.79 17.53 -7.18
CA ASP A 132 -17.14 17.03 -7.49
C ASP A 132 -17.15 16.26 -8.81
N PHE A 133 -18.14 15.38 -8.98
CA PHE A 133 -18.30 14.51 -10.14
C PHE A 133 -19.75 14.58 -10.61
N LYS A 134 -19.93 14.82 -11.91
CA LYS A 134 -21.24 14.83 -12.60
C LYS A 134 -21.24 13.73 -13.68
N PRO A 135 -21.35 12.47 -13.29
CA PRO A 135 -21.19 11.34 -14.22
C PRO A 135 -22.25 11.31 -15.32
N ASP A 136 -23.47 11.80 -15.07
CA ASP A 136 -24.53 11.89 -16.07
C ASP A 136 -24.22 12.94 -17.17
N ASN A 137 -23.34 13.91 -16.87
CA ASN A 137 -22.86 14.94 -17.81
C ASN A 137 -21.45 14.60 -18.35
N ASN A 138 -20.81 13.54 -17.87
CA ASN A 138 -19.43 13.21 -18.13
C ASN A 138 -18.45 14.35 -17.75
N GLU A 139 -18.58 14.87 -16.53
CA GLU A 139 -17.79 16.00 -16.03
C GLU A 139 -17.15 15.73 -14.68
N VAL A 140 -15.91 16.24 -14.52
CA VAL A 140 -15.19 16.34 -13.25
C VAL A 140 -14.96 17.82 -12.95
N ILE A 141 -15.31 18.26 -11.74
CA ILE A 141 -15.13 19.63 -11.27
C ILE A 141 -13.92 19.68 -10.35
N THR A 142 -13.04 20.64 -10.59
CA THR A 142 -11.83 20.86 -9.78
C THR A 142 -12.01 22.08 -8.86
N ALA A 143 -11.17 22.20 -7.85
CA ALA A 143 -11.23 23.28 -6.89
C ALA A 143 -10.96 24.68 -7.47
N LYS A 144 -10.11 24.77 -8.52
CA LYS A 144 -9.61 26.04 -9.06
C LYS A 144 -9.58 26.09 -10.60
N SER A 145 -9.37 24.97 -11.26
CA SER A 145 -9.08 24.88 -12.70
C SER A 145 -10.34 24.71 -13.54
N GLY A 146 -11.52 24.67 -12.92
CA GLY A 146 -12.81 24.56 -13.60
C GLY A 146 -13.26 23.13 -13.81
N THR A 147 -14.06 22.93 -14.87
CA THR A 147 -14.71 21.66 -15.22
C THR A 147 -14.01 21.00 -16.40
N PHE A 148 -13.82 19.68 -16.31
CA PHE A 148 -13.21 18.85 -17.33
C PHE A 148 -14.23 17.82 -17.81
N SER A 149 -14.57 17.87 -19.10
CA SER A 149 -15.44 16.89 -19.75
C SER A 149 -14.61 15.70 -20.21
N TYR A 150 -15.19 14.51 -20.21
CA TYR A 150 -14.53 13.28 -20.60
C TYR A 150 -15.43 12.36 -21.42
N ASP A 151 -14.83 11.55 -22.28
CA ASP A 151 -15.47 10.36 -22.84
C ASP A 151 -15.32 9.17 -21.87
N PHE A 152 -14.16 9.08 -21.21
CA PHE A 152 -13.86 8.08 -20.18
C PHE A 152 -13.20 8.71 -18.96
N LEU A 153 -13.60 8.25 -17.76
CA LEU A 153 -13.04 8.66 -16.48
C LEU A 153 -12.30 7.48 -15.83
N VAL A 154 -11.08 7.72 -15.33
CA VAL A 154 -10.34 6.77 -14.52
C VAL A 154 -10.06 7.35 -13.14
N VAL A 155 -10.56 6.70 -12.08
CA VAL A 155 -10.39 7.17 -10.70
C VAL A 155 -9.28 6.39 -10.01
N THR A 156 -8.21 7.08 -9.66
CA THR A 156 -6.97 6.52 -9.06
C THR A 156 -6.44 7.34 -7.90
N ALA A 157 -7.32 8.10 -7.22
CA ALA A 157 -6.97 9.10 -6.21
C ALA A 157 -6.38 8.56 -4.90
N GLY A 158 -6.25 7.23 -4.77
CA GLY A 158 -5.71 6.63 -3.55
C GLY A 158 -6.65 6.71 -2.36
N LEU A 159 -6.11 7.02 -1.17
CA LEU A 159 -6.87 7.07 0.08
C LEU A 159 -6.28 8.10 1.04
N VAL A 160 -7.05 8.43 2.08
CA VAL A 160 -6.64 9.27 3.20
C VAL A 160 -6.52 8.47 4.50
N LEU A 161 -5.69 8.98 5.40
CA LEU A 161 -5.54 8.49 6.77
C LEU A 161 -6.58 9.19 7.64
N ASP A 162 -7.52 8.45 8.19
CA ASP A 162 -8.62 8.93 9.01
C ASP A 162 -8.22 8.95 10.50
N PHE A 163 -7.47 9.98 10.89
CA PHE A 163 -7.10 10.14 12.29
C PHE A 163 -8.29 10.56 13.16
N ALA A 164 -9.30 11.21 12.57
CA ALA A 164 -10.49 11.65 13.31
C ALA A 164 -11.34 10.48 13.84
N ALA A 165 -11.20 9.31 13.27
CA ALA A 165 -11.84 8.09 13.78
C ALA A 165 -11.25 7.58 15.12
N ILE A 166 -10.13 8.16 15.60
CA ILE A 166 -9.49 7.77 16.85
C ILE A 166 -9.60 8.93 17.84
N LYS A 167 -10.26 8.69 18.97
CA LYS A 167 -10.42 9.71 20.03
C LYS A 167 -9.04 10.17 20.55
N GLY A 168 -8.87 11.50 20.64
CA GLY A 168 -7.61 12.17 20.97
C GLY A 168 -6.77 12.55 19.75
N LEU A 169 -7.14 12.11 18.54
CA LEU A 169 -6.45 12.44 17.30
C LEU A 169 -7.34 13.25 16.32
N GLU A 170 -8.55 13.62 16.72
CA GLU A 170 -9.52 14.35 15.90
C GLU A 170 -8.96 15.64 15.26
N PRO A 171 -8.06 16.40 15.93
CA PRO A 171 -7.51 17.62 15.33
C PRO A 171 -6.66 17.39 14.07
N LEU A 172 -6.16 16.17 13.84
CA LEU A 172 -5.46 15.83 12.60
C LEU A 172 -6.41 15.71 11.40
N GLY A 173 -7.67 15.32 11.64
CA GLY A 173 -8.63 15.09 10.55
C GLY A 173 -8.17 14.03 9.55
N ASP A 174 -8.49 14.27 8.28
CA ASP A 174 -8.10 13.43 7.15
C ASP A 174 -6.78 13.91 6.55
N ILE A 175 -5.79 13.05 6.55
CA ILE A 175 -4.48 13.36 5.96
C ILE A 175 -4.26 12.51 4.71
N PHE A 176 -4.00 13.16 3.58
CA PHE A 176 -3.61 12.45 2.37
C PHE A 176 -2.23 11.81 2.54
N THR A 177 -2.07 10.56 2.10
CA THR A 177 -0.84 9.81 2.34
C THR A 177 0.40 10.40 1.69
N LEU A 178 0.22 11.24 0.66
CA LEU A 178 1.29 11.95 -0.04
C LEU A 178 1.48 13.39 0.45
N ASP A 179 0.74 13.85 1.47
CA ASP A 179 0.90 15.21 1.98
C ASP A 179 2.32 15.43 2.50
N GLU A 180 3.00 16.43 1.94
CA GLU A 180 4.37 16.79 2.31
C GLU A 180 4.44 17.69 3.54
N LYS A 181 3.32 18.23 4.02
CA LYS A 181 3.30 19.08 5.20
C LYS A 181 3.65 18.25 6.43
N PRO A 182 4.37 18.82 7.39
CA PRO A 182 4.79 18.10 8.60
C PRO A 182 3.69 17.98 9.66
N ILE A 183 2.40 18.07 9.29
CA ILE A 183 1.26 18.12 10.21
C ILE A 183 1.27 16.95 11.19
N ILE A 184 1.46 15.74 10.71
CA ILE A 184 1.51 14.52 11.56
C ILE A 184 2.69 14.57 12.52
N THR A 185 3.87 14.96 12.04
CA THR A 185 5.09 15.00 12.86
C THR A 185 5.07 16.12 13.88
N GLU A 186 4.45 17.25 13.57
CA GLU A 186 4.25 18.34 14.51
C GLU A 186 3.26 17.96 15.61
N PHE A 187 2.16 17.30 15.25
CA PHE A 187 1.14 16.85 16.20
C PHE A 187 1.67 15.76 17.14
N PHE A 188 2.45 14.80 16.64
CA PHE A 188 3.01 13.71 17.45
C PHE A 188 4.38 14.04 18.06
N LYS A 189 4.82 15.28 18.00
CA LYS A 189 6.11 15.66 18.58
C LYS A 189 6.18 15.29 20.07
N ASP A 190 7.27 14.61 20.47
CA ASP A 190 7.57 14.18 21.85
C ASP A 190 6.56 13.19 22.46
N THR A 191 5.67 12.62 21.66
CA THR A 191 4.65 11.65 22.11
C THR A 191 5.07 10.19 21.99
N ALA A 192 6.15 9.88 21.28
CA ALA A 192 6.58 8.54 20.90
C ALA A 192 5.58 7.79 19.99
N VAL A 193 4.66 8.52 19.33
CA VAL A 193 3.72 8.02 18.33
C VAL A 193 4.16 8.43 16.94
N SER A 194 4.15 7.51 16.01
CA SER A 194 4.47 7.77 14.60
C SER A 194 3.82 6.72 13.68
N THR A 195 3.86 6.97 12.38
CA THR A 195 3.30 6.07 11.37
C THR A 195 4.14 6.05 10.10
N VAL A 196 4.28 4.90 9.46
CA VAL A 196 4.97 4.81 8.15
C VAL A 196 4.05 5.06 6.96
N PHE A 197 2.79 5.40 7.19
CA PHE A 197 1.84 5.66 6.10
C PHE A 197 1.93 7.10 5.52
N ASN A 198 2.77 7.94 6.11
CA ASN A 198 3.19 9.24 5.57
C ASN A 198 4.72 9.32 5.60
N VAL A 199 5.34 9.93 4.58
CA VAL A 199 6.80 9.93 4.43
C VAL A 199 7.53 10.72 5.53
N ASN A 200 6.98 11.85 5.96
CA ASN A 200 7.57 12.65 7.04
C ASN A 200 7.47 11.91 8.38
N SER A 201 6.31 11.29 8.64
CA SER A 201 6.11 10.50 9.84
C SER A 201 6.95 9.21 9.83
N ALA A 202 7.26 8.63 8.67
CA ALA A 202 8.22 7.52 8.58
C ALA A 202 9.64 7.93 9.03
N VAL A 203 10.07 9.14 8.70
CA VAL A 203 11.34 9.69 9.23
C VAL A 203 11.27 9.84 10.75
N GLN A 204 10.12 10.28 11.27
CA GLN A 204 9.92 10.38 12.73
C GLN A 204 9.90 8.99 13.39
N THR A 205 9.30 7.98 12.74
CA THR A 205 9.31 6.59 13.24
C THR A 205 10.74 6.09 13.50
N TRP A 206 11.66 6.38 12.59
CA TRP A 206 13.06 6.01 12.78
C TRP A 206 13.72 6.77 13.94
N LYS A 207 13.45 8.07 14.09
CA LYS A 207 13.97 8.87 15.20
C LYS A 207 13.43 8.37 16.55
N ASP A 208 12.15 8.07 16.64
CA ASP A 208 11.53 7.55 17.87
C ASP A 208 12.08 6.18 18.23
N MET A 209 12.31 5.32 17.22
CA MET A 209 12.97 4.02 17.42
C MET A 209 14.40 4.17 17.94
N GLN A 210 15.18 5.08 17.36
CA GLN A 210 16.54 5.36 17.86
C GLN A 210 16.53 5.90 19.29
N ALA A 211 15.58 6.78 19.62
CA ALA A 211 15.47 7.35 20.96
C ALA A 211 15.16 6.28 22.02
N VAL A 212 14.22 5.37 21.76
CA VAL A 212 13.89 4.31 22.71
C VAL A 212 15.00 3.24 22.79
N ILE A 213 15.71 2.96 21.69
CA ILE A 213 16.92 2.10 21.72
C ILE A 213 18.01 2.73 22.60
N GLN A 214 18.19 4.04 22.54
CA GLN A 214 19.19 4.73 23.35
C GLN A 214 18.83 4.65 24.85
N ARG A 215 17.57 4.83 25.25
CA ARG A 215 17.10 4.61 26.63
C ARG A 215 17.42 3.20 27.12
N ALA A 216 17.17 2.18 26.27
CA ALA A 216 17.51 0.80 26.61
C ALA A 216 19.02 0.58 26.81
N LYS A 217 19.87 1.19 25.98
CA LYS A 217 21.35 1.16 26.15
C LYS A 217 21.83 1.84 27.45
N GLU A 218 21.09 2.82 27.92
CA GLU A 218 21.34 3.50 29.19
C GLU A 218 20.83 2.69 30.42
N GLY A 219 20.26 1.51 30.16
CA GLY A 219 19.88 0.53 31.18
C GLY A 219 18.40 0.50 31.51
N GLU A 220 17.55 1.24 30.82
CA GLU A 220 16.11 1.16 31.00
C GLU A 220 15.57 -0.18 30.49
N LYS A 221 14.63 -0.76 31.21
CA LYS A 221 14.02 -2.08 30.94
C LYS A 221 12.51 -1.99 30.95
N ASP A 222 11.88 -3.09 30.55
CA ASP A 222 10.42 -3.23 30.50
C ASP A 222 9.74 -2.17 29.62
N LEU A 223 10.46 -1.73 28.57
CA LEU A 223 9.98 -0.77 27.60
C LEU A 223 8.90 -1.40 26.70
N ASN A 224 7.78 -0.72 26.54
CA ASN A 224 6.64 -1.20 25.76
C ASN A 224 6.67 -0.62 24.33
N ALA A 225 6.88 -1.48 23.34
CA ALA A 225 6.77 -1.16 21.94
C ALA A 225 5.47 -1.77 21.36
N ILE A 226 4.51 -0.91 21.00
CA ILE A 226 3.23 -1.35 20.49
C ILE A 226 3.02 -0.99 19.02
N PHE A 227 2.27 -1.83 18.31
CA PHE A 227 1.97 -1.71 16.89
C PHE A 227 0.48 -1.97 16.68
N SER A 228 -0.22 -1.11 15.95
CA SER A 228 -1.66 -1.27 15.72
C SER A 228 -2.00 -1.54 14.26
N HIS A 229 -3.08 -2.31 14.06
CA HIS A 229 -3.73 -2.53 12.78
C HIS A 229 -5.23 -2.29 12.97
N PRO A 230 -5.81 -1.27 12.34
CA PRO A 230 -7.17 -0.85 12.56
C PRO A 230 -8.20 -1.79 11.92
N GLN A 231 -9.46 -1.54 12.21
CA GLN A 231 -10.59 -2.09 11.48
C GLN A 231 -10.61 -1.62 10.02
N GLY A 232 -11.11 -2.47 9.14
CA GLY A 232 -11.34 -2.14 7.73
C GLY A 232 -10.12 -2.37 6.84
N ALA A 233 -10.26 -1.90 5.60
CA ALA A 233 -9.26 -2.08 4.57
C ALA A 233 -8.18 -0.99 4.65
N ILE A 234 -6.93 -1.40 4.80
CA ILE A 234 -5.77 -0.50 4.72
C ILE A 234 -4.90 -0.82 3.51
N LYS A 235 -4.21 0.18 2.98
CA LYS A 235 -3.16 -0.10 2.01
C LYS A 235 -2.00 -0.83 2.67
N CYS A 236 -1.41 -1.79 1.97
CA CYS A 236 -0.26 -2.56 2.47
C CYS A 236 -0.50 -3.16 3.88
N GLY A 237 -1.56 -3.97 4.06
CA GLY A 237 -1.96 -4.57 5.36
C GLY A 237 -0.86 -5.28 6.16
N GLY A 238 0.27 -5.59 5.52
CA GLY A 238 1.46 -6.11 6.19
C GLY A 238 2.41 -5.03 6.77
N ALA A 239 2.18 -3.73 6.54
CA ALA A 239 3.13 -2.69 6.95
C ALA A 239 3.35 -2.61 8.47
N PRO A 240 2.32 -2.66 9.34
CA PRO A 240 2.53 -2.63 10.79
C PRO A 240 3.36 -3.82 11.29
N LYS A 241 3.11 -5.03 10.74
CA LYS A 241 3.90 -6.23 11.06
C LYS A 241 5.36 -6.08 10.62
N LYS A 242 5.60 -5.50 9.43
CA LYS A 242 6.97 -5.20 8.96
C LYS A 242 7.70 -4.27 9.90
N MET A 243 7.03 -3.24 10.42
CA MET A 243 7.64 -2.33 11.38
C MET A 243 8.02 -3.03 12.68
N MET A 244 7.17 -3.93 13.17
CA MET A 244 7.50 -4.73 14.35
C MET A 244 8.71 -5.65 14.13
N TYR A 245 8.78 -6.34 12.99
CA TYR A 245 9.95 -7.13 12.61
C TYR A 245 11.21 -6.29 12.45
N LEU A 246 11.12 -5.14 11.82
CA LEU A 246 12.26 -4.24 11.61
C LEU A 246 12.75 -3.64 12.93
N MET A 247 11.84 -3.28 13.84
CA MET A 247 12.23 -2.87 15.19
C MET A 247 12.91 -4.01 15.93
N HIS A 248 12.34 -5.23 15.91
CA HIS A 248 12.98 -6.40 16.49
C HIS A 248 14.42 -6.58 15.98
N ALA A 249 14.64 -6.48 14.66
CA ALA A 249 15.96 -6.59 14.07
C ALA A 249 16.93 -5.52 14.60
N ARG A 250 16.49 -4.26 14.71
CA ARG A 250 17.30 -3.17 15.26
C ARG A 250 17.61 -3.37 16.75
N LEU A 251 16.66 -3.85 17.54
CA LEU A 251 16.88 -4.18 18.95
C LEU A 251 17.90 -5.31 19.13
N GLN A 252 17.85 -6.33 18.27
CA GLN A 252 18.84 -7.39 18.24
C GLN A 252 20.24 -6.88 17.85
N GLU A 253 20.33 -6.06 16.80
CA GLU A 253 21.58 -5.44 16.34
C GLU A 253 22.26 -4.65 17.46
N HIS A 254 21.47 -4.00 18.32
CA HIS A 254 21.98 -3.21 19.43
C HIS A 254 22.11 -3.97 20.76
N GLY A 255 21.76 -5.27 20.80
CA GLY A 255 21.88 -6.10 22.00
C GLY A 255 20.91 -5.71 23.11
N VAL A 256 19.78 -5.06 22.82
CA VAL A 256 18.81 -4.55 23.81
C VAL A 256 17.41 -5.16 23.65
N ARG A 257 17.25 -6.19 22.82
CA ARG A 257 15.93 -6.80 22.56
C ARG A 257 15.20 -7.23 23.84
N GLU A 258 15.93 -7.72 24.82
CA GLU A 258 15.39 -8.26 26.07
C GLU A 258 14.86 -7.17 27.03
N HIS A 259 15.13 -5.90 26.72
CA HIS A 259 14.59 -4.76 27.46
C HIS A 259 13.18 -4.37 27.02
N PHE A 260 12.63 -5.05 26.00
CA PHE A 260 11.36 -4.64 25.37
C PHE A 260 10.29 -5.72 25.44
N ASN A 261 9.08 -5.30 25.81
CA ASN A 261 7.83 -5.97 25.49
C ASN A 261 7.39 -5.47 24.10
N MET A 262 7.12 -6.38 23.18
CA MET A 262 6.69 -6.04 21.83
C MET A 262 5.32 -6.64 21.57
N ASP A 263 4.32 -5.79 21.35
CA ASP A 263 2.92 -6.18 21.26
C ASP A 263 2.25 -5.65 19.98
N PHE A 264 1.63 -6.54 19.23
CA PHE A 264 0.85 -6.23 18.03
C PHE A 264 -0.64 -6.34 18.31
N TYR A 265 -1.39 -5.27 18.15
CA TYR A 265 -2.85 -5.22 18.32
C TYR A 265 -3.54 -5.09 16.98
N ALA A 266 -4.52 -5.94 16.69
CA ALA A 266 -5.29 -5.92 15.45
C ALA A 266 -6.77 -6.14 15.70
N ASP A 267 -7.63 -5.36 15.02
CA ASP A 267 -9.07 -5.59 15.01
C ASP A 267 -9.45 -6.94 14.37
N SER A 268 -8.68 -7.39 13.41
CA SER A 268 -8.88 -8.66 12.71
C SER A 268 -8.83 -9.86 13.67
N ALA A 269 -9.64 -10.88 13.38
CA ALA A 269 -9.58 -12.19 14.06
C ALA A 269 -8.41 -13.07 13.57
N LYS A 270 -7.61 -12.61 12.57
CA LYS A 270 -6.49 -13.36 11.99
C LYS A 270 -5.25 -12.48 11.85
N MET A 271 -4.08 -13.09 11.99
CA MET A 271 -2.81 -12.43 11.73
C MET A 271 -2.60 -12.15 10.23
N PHE A 272 -3.12 -12.99 9.35
CA PHE A 272 -3.03 -12.81 7.91
C PHE A 272 -4.20 -13.48 7.19
N ALA A 273 -4.57 -12.98 6.02
CA ALA A 273 -5.73 -13.47 5.28
C ALA A 273 -5.57 -14.91 4.74
N VAL A 274 -4.35 -15.29 4.36
CA VAL A 274 -4.01 -16.63 3.83
C VAL A 274 -3.40 -17.47 4.93
N LYS A 275 -3.98 -18.64 5.18
CA LYS A 275 -3.65 -19.51 6.31
C LYS A 275 -2.17 -19.91 6.37
N GLU A 276 -1.59 -20.30 5.26
CA GLU A 276 -0.20 -20.76 5.18
C GLU A 276 0.78 -19.64 5.56
N TYR A 277 0.48 -18.40 5.17
CA TYR A 277 1.29 -17.25 5.56
C TYR A 277 1.02 -16.84 7.01
N GLU A 278 -0.22 -16.98 7.48
CA GLU A 278 -0.58 -16.75 8.88
C GLU A 278 0.22 -17.66 9.81
N ASP A 279 0.23 -18.97 9.53
CA ASP A 279 0.96 -19.96 10.32
C ASP A 279 2.47 -19.66 10.37
N ALA A 280 3.03 -19.24 9.23
CA ALA A 280 4.42 -18.82 9.19
C ALA A 280 4.70 -17.58 10.03
N ILE A 281 3.82 -16.57 10.00
CA ILE A 281 3.93 -15.34 10.79
C ILE A 281 3.83 -15.66 12.28
N ILE A 282 2.83 -16.45 12.70
CA ILE A 282 2.64 -16.84 14.09
C ILE A 282 3.90 -17.53 14.63
N LYS A 283 4.41 -18.53 13.90
CA LYS A 283 5.66 -19.21 14.29
C LYS A 283 6.86 -18.26 14.40
N GLN A 284 6.94 -17.26 13.51
CA GLN A 284 8.01 -16.26 13.56
C GLN A 284 7.87 -15.34 14.77
N TYR A 285 6.63 -14.97 15.15
CA TYR A 285 6.34 -14.15 16.32
C TYR A 285 6.71 -14.91 17.60
N GLU A 286 6.29 -16.18 17.73
CA GLU A 286 6.67 -17.07 18.84
C GLU A 286 8.19 -17.18 19.01
N THR A 287 8.91 -17.47 17.93
CA THR A 287 10.37 -17.65 17.97
C THR A 287 11.15 -16.38 18.28
N ARG A 288 10.53 -15.19 18.08
CA ARG A 288 11.12 -13.87 18.36
C ARG A 288 10.62 -13.25 19.65
N ASN A 289 9.81 -13.98 20.42
CA ASN A 289 9.17 -13.49 21.64
C ASN A 289 8.42 -12.16 21.38
N MET A 290 7.60 -12.14 20.33
CA MET A 290 6.71 -11.03 19.97
C MET A 290 5.27 -11.45 20.22
N ASN A 291 4.49 -10.62 20.93
CA ASN A 291 3.11 -10.92 21.27
C ASN A 291 2.15 -10.39 20.21
N TRP A 292 0.95 -10.96 20.12
CA TRP A 292 -0.14 -10.45 19.29
C TRP A 292 -1.50 -10.59 19.96
N HIS A 293 -2.35 -9.60 19.76
CA HIS A 293 -3.68 -9.49 20.32
C HIS A 293 -4.66 -9.24 19.17
N LEU A 294 -5.44 -10.26 18.82
CA LEU A 294 -6.46 -10.18 17.79
C LEU A 294 -7.81 -9.72 18.37
N GLN A 295 -8.68 -9.17 17.52
CA GLN A 295 -9.96 -8.60 17.91
C GLN A 295 -9.81 -7.44 18.91
N HIS A 296 -8.74 -6.65 18.75
CA HIS A 296 -8.45 -5.46 19.54
C HIS A 296 -8.36 -4.24 18.63
N ASN A 297 -9.40 -3.41 18.61
CA ASN A 297 -9.45 -2.18 17.81
C ASN A 297 -8.94 -0.98 18.63
N LEU A 298 -8.05 -0.19 18.06
CA LEU A 298 -7.62 1.08 18.64
C LEU A 298 -8.75 2.09 18.58
N THR A 299 -9.20 2.61 19.72
CA THR A 299 -10.33 3.56 19.79
C THR A 299 -9.95 4.93 20.35
N GLU A 300 -8.87 5.04 21.11
CA GLU A 300 -8.45 6.29 21.74
C GLU A 300 -6.94 6.29 22.00
N VAL A 301 -6.31 7.48 21.93
CA VAL A 301 -4.91 7.69 22.33
C VAL A 301 -4.83 8.90 23.25
N ASP A 302 -4.35 8.68 24.48
CA ASP A 302 -3.95 9.74 25.39
C ASP A 302 -2.45 10.02 25.20
N LEU A 303 -2.15 11.01 24.36
CA LEU A 303 -0.77 11.38 24.03
C LEU A 303 0.01 11.90 25.23
N LYS A 304 -0.66 12.56 26.20
CA LYS A 304 -0.04 13.14 27.39
C LYS A 304 0.44 12.06 28.36
N ASN A 305 -0.40 11.05 28.59
CA ASN A 305 -0.11 9.93 29.49
C ASN A 305 0.51 8.74 28.77
N LYS A 306 0.77 8.85 27.45
CA LYS A 306 1.30 7.77 26.59
C LYS A 306 0.55 6.46 26.75
N THR A 307 -0.79 6.54 26.65
CA THR A 307 -1.68 5.38 26.78
C THR A 307 -2.54 5.23 25.54
N ALA A 308 -2.49 4.07 24.92
CA ALA A 308 -3.38 3.66 23.83
C ALA A 308 -4.52 2.81 24.38
N PHE A 309 -5.75 3.09 23.97
CA PHE A 309 -6.91 2.34 24.43
C PHE A 309 -7.44 1.48 23.29
N PHE A 310 -7.50 0.18 23.56
CA PHE A 310 -8.03 -0.82 22.65
C PHE A 310 -9.37 -1.34 23.17
N GLU A 311 -10.30 -1.57 22.25
CA GLU A 311 -11.54 -2.28 22.50
C GLU A 311 -11.39 -3.71 22.00
N LYS A 312 -11.35 -4.65 22.96
CA LYS A 312 -11.40 -6.08 22.67
C LYS A 312 -12.84 -6.49 22.40
N ARG A 313 -13.07 -7.29 21.38
CA ARG A 313 -14.39 -7.87 21.03
C ARG A 313 -14.31 -9.38 21.04
N TRP A 314 -15.37 -10.02 21.53
CA TRP A 314 -15.52 -11.47 21.43
C TRP A 314 -17.01 -11.85 21.43
N MET A 315 -17.31 -13.02 20.90
CA MET A 315 -18.65 -13.60 20.97
C MET A 315 -18.79 -14.45 22.24
N GLU A 316 -19.89 -14.31 22.95
CA GLU A 316 -20.23 -15.09 24.14
C GLU A 316 -21.57 -15.75 23.90
N GLN A 317 -21.73 -16.98 24.41
CA GLN A 317 -22.99 -17.70 24.34
C GLN A 317 -24.05 -16.98 25.17
N GLY A 318 -25.14 -16.57 24.54
CA GLY A 318 -26.29 -15.88 25.13
C GLY A 318 -27.40 -16.85 25.50
N GLU A 319 -28.64 -16.35 25.43
CA GLU A 319 -29.83 -17.14 25.72
C GLU A 319 -30.11 -18.14 24.61
N TRP A 320 -30.82 -19.21 24.95
CA TRP A 320 -31.34 -20.19 23.98
C TRP A 320 -32.51 -19.58 23.22
N ASP A 321 -32.47 -19.63 21.92
CA ASP A 321 -33.55 -19.21 21.04
C ASP A 321 -34.36 -20.47 20.66
N GLU A 322 -35.61 -20.53 21.08
CA GLU A 322 -36.49 -21.71 20.84
C GLU A 322 -36.91 -21.83 19.37
N ASP A 323 -36.98 -20.69 18.63
CA ASP A 323 -37.37 -20.67 17.22
C ASP A 323 -36.25 -21.12 16.30
N LEU A 324 -34.98 -20.79 16.65
CA LEU A 324 -33.79 -21.17 15.90
C LEU A 324 -33.15 -22.47 16.39
N GLU A 325 -33.60 -23.01 17.53
CA GLU A 325 -33.00 -24.18 18.20
C GLU A 325 -31.49 -24.06 18.42
N GLU A 326 -31.00 -22.85 18.72
CA GLU A 326 -29.59 -22.59 18.97
C GLU A 326 -29.38 -21.51 20.06
N TYR A 327 -28.20 -21.49 20.65
CA TYR A 327 -27.82 -20.39 21.54
C TYR A 327 -27.47 -19.14 20.75
N MET A 328 -28.09 -18.03 21.08
CA MET A 328 -27.74 -16.72 20.52
C MET A 328 -26.26 -16.39 20.79
N GLN A 329 -25.62 -15.76 19.82
CA GLN A 329 -24.28 -15.24 20.02
C GLN A 329 -24.36 -13.75 20.36
N VAL A 330 -23.84 -13.36 21.51
CA VAL A 330 -23.83 -11.97 21.98
C VAL A 330 -22.42 -11.41 21.90
N GLU A 331 -22.25 -10.33 21.14
CA GLU A 331 -20.98 -9.63 21.11
C GLU A 331 -20.74 -8.90 22.44
N LYS A 332 -19.58 -9.13 23.03
CA LYS A 332 -19.08 -8.44 24.22
C LYS A 332 -17.90 -7.58 23.86
N THR A 333 -17.79 -6.47 24.53
CA THR A 333 -16.67 -5.53 24.38
C THR A 333 -16.03 -5.23 25.71
N GLN A 334 -14.72 -5.00 25.70
CA GLN A 334 -13.97 -4.56 26.86
C GLN A 334 -12.89 -3.58 26.43
N LYS A 335 -12.92 -2.38 27.00
CA LYS A 335 -11.87 -1.37 26.78
C LYS A 335 -10.71 -1.63 27.73
N MET A 336 -9.48 -1.59 27.19
CA MET A 336 -8.24 -1.72 27.95
C MET A 336 -7.25 -0.62 27.56
N GLY A 337 -6.54 -0.06 28.52
CA GLY A 337 -5.45 0.90 28.33
C GLY A 337 -4.10 0.19 28.32
N VAL A 338 -3.23 0.55 27.38
CA VAL A 338 -1.88 0.03 27.23
C VAL A 338 -0.91 1.21 27.19
N ASN A 339 0.04 1.25 28.13
CA ASN A 339 1.09 2.27 28.12
C ASN A 339 2.16 1.90 27.09
N TYR A 340 2.76 2.92 26.47
CA TYR A 340 3.78 2.71 25.44
C TYR A 340 4.99 3.65 25.62
N ASP A 341 6.15 3.15 25.22
CA ASP A 341 7.40 3.88 25.06
C ASP A 341 7.72 4.14 23.60
N PHE A 342 7.19 3.29 22.73
CA PHE A 342 7.18 3.44 21.27
C PHE A 342 5.84 2.95 20.72
N PHE A 343 5.18 3.75 19.90
CA PHE A 343 3.93 3.36 19.27
C PHE A 343 3.94 3.61 17.77
N HIS A 344 3.98 2.52 17.00
CA HIS A 344 3.68 2.58 15.57
C HIS A 344 2.18 2.49 15.35
N LEU A 345 1.55 3.64 15.14
CA LEU A 345 0.12 3.76 14.91
C LEU A 345 -0.22 3.59 13.44
N THR A 346 -1.18 2.72 13.15
CA THR A 346 -1.83 2.66 11.83
C THR A 346 -3.24 3.20 11.97
N PRO A 347 -3.55 4.38 11.41
CA PRO A 347 -4.90 4.91 11.45
C PRO A 347 -5.83 4.13 10.51
N PRO A 348 -7.15 4.14 10.74
CA PRO A 348 -8.12 3.75 9.73
C PRO A 348 -7.90 4.51 8.42
N MET A 349 -8.37 3.94 7.33
CA MET A 349 -8.20 4.52 6.00
C MET A 349 -9.53 4.54 5.27
N LYS A 350 -9.78 5.63 4.54
CA LYS A 350 -10.99 5.82 3.75
C LYS A 350 -10.68 6.48 2.40
N ALA A 351 -11.65 6.49 1.51
CA ALA A 351 -11.58 7.34 0.32
C ALA A 351 -11.62 8.83 0.72
N PRO A 352 -11.03 9.73 -0.06
CA PRO A 352 -11.31 11.16 0.08
C PRO A 352 -12.82 11.42 0.02
N ASP A 353 -13.34 12.25 0.91
CA ASP A 353 -14.79 12.49 1.05
C ASP A 353 -15.42 13.00 -0.25
N GLU A 354 -14.69 13.82 -1.02
CA GLU A 354 -15.14 14.35 -2.30
C GLU A 354 -15.39 13.25 -3.36
N ILE A 355 -14.79 12.08 -3.19
CA ILE A 355 -15.03 10.93 -4.05
C ILE A 355 -16.00 9.95 -3.39
N GLY A 356 -15.76 9.63 -2.12
CA GLY A 356 -16.55 8.64 -1.40
C GLY A 356 -18.00 9.01 -1.21
N GLN A 357 -18.30 10.32 -1.06
CA GLN A 357 -19.65 10.85 -0.88
C GLN A 357 -20.28 11.35 -2.19
N SER A 358 -19.57 11.29 -3.32
CA SER A 358 -20.07 11.70 -4.63
C SER A 358 -20.92 10.63 -5.30
N GLU A 359 -21.51 10.96 -6.45
CA GLU A 359 -22.33 10.05 -7.26
C GLU A 359 -21.56 8.81 -7.78
N ILE A 360 -20.21 8.86 -7.84
CA ILE A 360 -19.35 7.74 -8.21
C ILE A 360 -18.85 6.94 -7.00
N GLY A 361 -19.21 7.34 -5.79
CA GLY A 361 -18.89 6.64 -4.55
C GLY A 361 -19.94 5.58 -4.20
N SER A 362 -19.64 4.78 -3.18
CA SER A 362 -20.56 3.79 -2.60
C SER A 362 -20.85 4.10 -1.13
N ALA A 363 -21.83 3.41 -0.55
CA ALA A 363 -22.14 3.52 0.88
C ALA A 363 -20.92 3.25 1.79
N ASN A 364 -19.93 2.49 1.31
CA ASN A 364 -18.68 2.22 2.01
C ASN A 364 -17.58 3.26 1.71
N GLY A 365 -17.90 4.33 0.98
CA GLY A 365 -16.99 5.41 0.64
C GLY A 365 -16.00 5.12 -0.51
N TRP A 366 -15.87 3.88 -0.98
CA TRP A 366 -14.98 3.52 -2.08
C TRP A 366 -15.69 3.60 -3.44
N VAL A 367 -14.94 3.70 -4.53
CA VAL A 367 -15.49 3.66 -5.88
C VAL A 367 -15.91 2.22 -6.21
N PRO A 368 -17.22 1.93 -6.40
CA PRO A 368 -17.70 0.58 -6.63
C PRO A 368 -17.40 0.12 -8.05
N VAL A 369 -16.74 -1.03 -8.18
CA VAL A 369 -16.36 -1.60 -9.47
C VAL A 369 -16.73 -3.08 -9.58
N ASN A 370 -16.94 -3.53 -10.80
CA ASN A 370 -16.90 -4.94 -11.12
C ASN A 370 -15.49 -5.48 -10.80
N GLN A 371 -15.40 -6.47 -9.94
CA GLN A 371 -14.13 -6.98 -9.42
C GLN A 371 -13.19 -7.49 -10.53
N LYS A 372 -13.74 -7.97 -11.65
CA LYS A 372 -12.97 -8.52 -12.77
C LYS A 372 -12.58 -7.44 -13.76
N THR A 373 -13.53 -6.63 -14.24
CA THR A 373 -13.28 -5.65 -15.32
C THR A 373 -12.74 -4.32 -14.81
N LEU A 374 -12.91 -4.03 -13.51
CA LEU A 374 -12.58 -2.76 -12.85
C LEU A 374 -13.38 -1.55 -13.41
N GLN A 375 -14.46 -1.82 -14.16
CA GLN A 375 -15.44 -0.85 -14.60
C GLN A 375 -16.40 -0.53 -13.46
N HIS A 376 -16.83 0.73 -13.35
CA HIS A 376 -17.82 1.16 -12.37
C HIS A 376 -19.14 0.39 -12.54
N VAL A 377 -19.81 0.03 -11.43
CA VAL A 377 -21.01 -0.82 -11.48
C VAL A 377 -22.24 -0.14 -12.07
N LYS A 378 -22.24 1.19 -12.18
CA LYS A 378 -23.39 1.98 -12.71
C LYS A 378 -23.04 2.71 -14.01
N TYR A 379 -21.80 3.14 -14.20
CA TYR A 379 -21.39 3.97 -15.32
C TYR A 379 -20.38 3.24 -16.20
N ASP A 380 -20.76 2.98 -17.44
CA ASP A 380 -19.98 2.14 -18.37
C ASP A 380 -18.68 2.78 -18.85
N ASN A 381 -18.58 4.10 -18.76
CA ASN A 381 -17.41 4.88 -19.16
C ASN A 381 -16.51 5.31 -17.98
N ILE A 382 -16.76 4.78 -16.77
CA ILE A 382 -15.94 5.06 -15.59
C ILE A 382 -15.23 3.77 -15.15
N PHE A 383 -13.95 3.88 -14.86
CA PHE A 383 -13.11 2.81 -14.34
C PHE A 383 -12.39 3.27 -13.06
N SER A 384 -12.05 2.33 -12.19
CA SER A 384 -11.26 2.65 -11.00
C SER A 384 -10.31 1.53 -10.65
N LEU A 385 -9.13 1.90 -10.13
CA LEU A 385 -8.09 0.97 -9.71
C LEU A 385 -7.21 1.55 -8.59
N GLY A 386 -6.41 0.70 -7.97
CA GLY A 386 -5.55 1.07 -6.84
C GLY A 386 -6.32 1.16 -5.53
N ASP A 387 -5.82 2.00 -4.63
CA ASP A 387 -6.33 2.02 -3.24
C ASP A 387 -7.76 2.58 -3.12
N ILE A 388 -8.22 3.37 -4.10
CA ILE A 388 -9.56 3.97 -4.12
C ILE A 388 -10.67 2.99 -4.56
N ALA A 389 -10.33 1.98 -5.35
CA ALA A 389 -11.31 1.04 -5.88
C ALA A 389 -11.84 0.09 -4.81
N ALA A 390 -13.14 -0.20 -4.84
CA ALA A 390 -13.82 -1.16 -3.97
C ALA A 390 -13.54 -2.60 -4.41
N VAL A 391 -12.29 -3.04 -4.34
CA VAL A 391 -11.89 -4.42 -4.64
C VAL A 391 -11.61 -5.18 -3.35
N ALA A 392 -12.02 -6.45 -3.30
CA ALA A 392 -11.84 -7.29 -2.12
C ALA A 392 -10.36 -7.48 -1.73
N LEU A 393 -9.49 -7.61 -2.72
CA LEU A 393 -8.04 -7.66 -2.59
C LEU A 393 -7.43 -6.72 -3.62
N GLY A 394 -6.38 -5.97 -3.26
CA GLY A 394 -5.72 -5.18 -4.29
C GLY A 394 -5.19 -3.80 -3.89
N LYS A 395 -5.20 -3.45 -2.61
CA LYS A 395 -4.61 -2.17 -2.13
C LYS A 395 -3.09 -2.31 -1.94
N THR A 396 -2.39 -2.78 -3.00
CA THR A 396 -0.92 -2.90 -3.04
C THR A 396 -0.37 -2.49 -4.40
N GLY A 397 0.88 -2.03 -4.44
CA GLY A 397 1.54 -1.70 -5.70
C GLY A 397 1.67 -2.89 -6.67
N GLY A 398 1.79 -4.11 -6.13
CA GLY A 398 1.80 -5.33 -6.95
C GLY A 398 0.46 -5.63 -7.60
N SER A 399 -0.65 -5.33 -6.92
CA SER A 399 -2.00 -5.43 -7.48
C SER A 399 -2.21 -4.38 -8.58
N VAL A 400 -1.80 -3.13 -8.34
CA VAL A 400 -1.86 -2.05 -9.33
C VAL A 400 -1.16 -2.46 -10.63
N ARG A 401 -0.03 -3.18 -10.55
CA ARG A 401 0.70 -3.71 -11.73
C ARG A 401 -0.16 -4.61 -12.63
N LYS A 402 -1.12 -5.32 -12.07
CA LYS A 402 -2.09 -6.13 -12.83
C LYS A 402 -3.31 -5.31 -13.24
N GLN A 403 -3.83 -4.50 -12.31
CA GLN A 403 -5.05 -3.74 -12.50
C GLN A 403 -4.98 -2.73 -13.65
N TYR A 404 -3.90 -1.93 -13.76
CA TYR A 404 -3.84 -0.91 -14.80
C TYR A 404 -3.82 -1.50 -16.21
N LYS A 405 -3.31 -2.72 -16.39
CA LYS A 405 -3.35 -3.42 -17.66
C LYS A 405 -4.79 -3.79 -18.03
N VAL A 406 -5.51 -4.37 -17.07
CA VAL A 406 -6.93 -4.72 -17.24
C VAL A 406 -7.77 -3.49 -17.57
N VAL A 407 -7.57 -2.40 -16.83
CA VAL A 407 -8.32 -1.15 -17.07
C VAL A 407 -8.03 -0.59 -18.46
N VAL A 408 -6.78 -0.52 -18.89
CA VAL A 408 -6.44 0.02 -20.22
C VAL A 408 -6.99 -0.87 -21.34
N ASP A 409 -6.84 -2.19 -21.23
CA ASP A 409 -7.35 -3.11 -22.22
C ASP A 409 -8.89 -3.01 -22.34
N ASN A 410 -9.60 -2.86 -21.21
CA ASN A 410 -11.05 -2.71 -21.16
C ASN A 410 -11.52 -1.30 -21.64
N ILE A 411 -10.81 -0.23 -21.32
CA ILE A 411 -11.10 1.11 -21.85
C ILE A 411 -11.02 1.09 -23.38
N ILE A 412 -9.97 0.49 -23.96
CA ILE A 412 -9.83 0.36 -25.41
C ILE A 412 -10.98 -0.45 -26.00
N SER A 413 -11.35 -1.58 -25.38
CA SER A 413 -12.50 -2.37 -25.80
C SER A 413 -13.80 -1.55 -25.79
N ALA A 414 -14.01 -0.75 -24.71
CA ALA A 414 -15.19 0.13 -24.61
C ALA A 414 -15.18 1.24 -25.67
N MET A 415 -14.03 1.86 -25.97
CA MET A 415 -13.89 2.84 -27.06
C MET A 415 -14.23 2.25 -28.43
N GLU A 416 -13.93 0.98 -28.63
CA GLU A 416 -14.24 0.24 -29.86
C GLU A 416 -15.65 -0.38 -29.86
N ASN A 417 -16.47 -0.11 -28.83
CA ASN A 417 -17.78 -0.74 -28.60
C ASN A 417 -17.73 -2.28 -28.58
N LYS A 418 -16.67 -2.84 -28.02
CA LYS A 418 -16.46 -4.27 -27.85
C LYS A 418 -16.73 -4.72 -26.41
N GLU A 419 -16.96 -6.00 -26.23
CA GLU A 419 -17.08 -6.62 -24.90
C GLU A 419 -15.77 -6.49 -24.10
N LEU A 420 -15.90 -6.27 -22.78
CA LEU A 420 -14.77 -6.20 -21.86
C LEU A 420 -14.29 -7.61 -21.50
N THR A 421 -13.18 -8.03 -22.08
CA THR A 421 -12.64 -9.39 -21.92
C THR A 421 -11.42 -9.49 -21.03
N SER A 422 -10.78 -8.36 -20.68
CA SER A 422 -9.65 -8.36 -19.78
C SER A 422 -10.11 -8.44 -18.32
N HIS A 423 -9.54 -9.38 -17.56
CA HIS A 423 -10.00 -9.65 -16.20
C HIS A 423 -8.86 -9.59 -15.17
N TYR A 424 -9.12 -8.89 -14.08
CA TYR A 424 -8.31 -8.94 -12.87
C TYR A 424 -8.67 -10.21 -12.09
N ASP A 425 -7.68 -10.92 -11.62
CA ASP A 425 -7.80 -12.21 -10.92
C ASP A 425 -7.69 -12.08 -9.38
N GLY A 426 -7.56 -10.85 -8.86
CA GLY A 426 -7.35 -10.61 -7.44
C GLY A 426 -5.90 -10.72 -6.98
N TYR A 427 -4.94 -10.85 -7.92
CA TYR A 427 -3.52 -10.99 -7.57
C TYR A 427 -3.05 -9.88 -6.63
N THR A 428 -2.50 -10.31 -5.52
CA THR A 428 -1.96 -9.45 -4.48
C THR A 428 -0.59 -9.99 -4.05
N VAL A 429 0.34 -9.08 -3.83
CA VAL A 429 1.64 -9.44 -3.29
C VAL A 429 1.99 -8.55 -2.09
N CYS A 430 2.37 -9.18 -1.00
CA CYS A 430 2.87 -8.55 0.20
C CYS A 430 4.26 -9.09 0.52
N PRO A 431 5.34 -8.45 0.07
CA PRO A 431 6.68 -8.83 0.49
C PRO A 431 6.88 -8.44 1.96
N ILE A 432 6.65 -9.39 2.87
CA ILE A 432 6.74 -9.17 4.32
C ILE A 432 8.22 -9.18 4.72
N ILE A 433 8.72 -8.02 5.15
CA ILE A 433 10.06 -7.92 5.73
C ILE A 433 9.99 -8.57 7.12
N THR A 434 10.76 -9.61 7.32
CA THR A 434 10.77 -10.38 8.57
C THR A 434 12.04 -10.17 9.40
N ASP A 435 13.05 -9.53 8.79
CA ASP A 435 14.32 -9.15 9.41
C ASP A 435 15.07 -8.20 8.44
N ILE A 436 16.11 -7.54 8.90
CA ILE A 436 17.07 -6.91 8.00
C ILE A 436 17.74 -8.04 7.17
N GLY A 437 17.64 -7.92 5.85
CA GLY A 437 18.13 -8.97 4.94
C GLY A 437 17.16 -10.13 4.70
N LYS A 438 15.98 -10.17 5.30
CA LYS A 438 15.03 -11.28 5.10
C LYS A 438 13.63 -10.80 4.75
N VAL A 439 13.04 -11.44 3.75
CA VAL A 439 11.67 -11.18 3.31
C VAL A 439 10.97 -12.50 3.01
N MET A 440 9.74 -12.64 3.44
CA MET A 440 8.79 -13.65 3.01
C MET A 440 7.91 -13.04 1.90
N LEU A 441 7.91 -13.64 0.71
CA LEU A 441 7.16 -13.12 -0.44
C LEU A 441 5.76 -13.75 -0.49
N ALA A 442 4.80 -13.12 0.18
CA ALA A 442 3.43 -13.57 0.20
C ALA A 442 2.68 -13.10 -1.06
N GLU A 443 2.45 -14.01 -1.99
CA GLU A 443 1.66 -13.83 -3.21
C GLU A 443 0.40 -14.69 -3.14
N PHE A 444 -0.75 -14.10 -3.44
CA PHE A 444 -2.06 -14.76 -3.40
C PHE A 444 -3.07 -14.03 -4.27
N ASP A 445 -4.22 -14.65 -4.49
CA ASP A 445 -5.35 -14.12 -5.24
C ASP A 445 -6.69 -14.39 -4.52
N TRP A 446 -7.81 -14.28 -5.22
CA TRP A 446 -9.14 -14.56 -4.65
C TRP A 446 -9.36 -15.99 -4.17
N SER A 447 -8.51 -16.94 -4.55
CA SER A 447 -8.56 -18.31 -4.02
C SER A 447 -8.18 -18.38 -2.54
N MET A 448 -7.60 -17.29 -1.99
CA MET A 448 -7.05 -17.22 -0.64
C MET A 448 -6.01 -18.31 -0.36
N LYS A 449 -5.27 -18.68 -1.39
CA LYS A 449 -4.16 -19.65 -1.33
C LYS A 449 -2.87 -19.00 -1.86
N PRO A 450 -1.71 -19.48 -1.44
CA PRO A 450 -0.44 -19.05 -2.04
C PRO A 450 -0.41 -19.28 -3.55
N THR A 451 -0.08 -18.25 -4.32
CA THR A 451 0.09 -18.29 -5.79
C THR A 451 1.47 -17.78 -6.18
N PRO A 452 2.55 -18.47 -5.76
CA PRO A 452 3.90 -17.97 -5.91
C PRO A 452 4.34 -17.90 -7.37
N SER A 453 4.89 -16.76 -7.77
CA SER A 453 5.48 -16.56 -9.11
C SER A 453 6.80 -17.33 -9.30
N PHE A 454 7.37 -17.87 -8.23
CA PHE A 454 8.65 -18.59 -8.24
C PHE A 454 8.49 -19.99 -7.63
N PRO A 455 9.21 -21.00 -8.14
CA PRO A 455 9.14 -22.36 -7.64
C PRO A 455 9.93 -22.54 -6.31
N LEU A 456 9.64 -21.68 -5.35
CA LEU A 456 10.23 -21.69 -4.01
C LEU A 456 9.11 -21.71 -2.98
N ASP A 457 9.35 -22.33 -1.83
CA ASP A 457 8.40 -22.30 -0.71
C ASP A 457 8.13 -20.84 -0.31
N PRO A 458 6.89 -20.34 -0.51
CA PRO A 458 6.55 -18.93 -0.30
C PRO A 458 6.43 -18.56 1.18
N THR A 459 6.37 -19.53 2.09
CA THR A 459 6.28 -19.33 3.54
C THR A 459 7.65 -19.11 4.19
N LYS A 460 8.73 -19.28 3.43
CA LYS A 460 10.11 -19.12 3.94
C LYS A 460 10.63 -17.72 3.68
N GLU A 461 11.19 -17.14 4.73
CA GLU A 461 11.95 -15.89 4.63
C GLU A 461 13.29 -16.14 3.92
N ARG A 462 13.64 -15.24 2.96
CA ARG A 462 14.84 -15.41 2.13
C ARG A 462 15.51 -14.06 1.85
N TYR A 463 16.85 -14.10 1.76
CA TYR A 463 17.65 -12.94 1.38
C TYR A 463 17.42 -12.49 -0.08
N ILE A 464 17.13 -13.41 -0.99
CA ILE A 464 16.86 -13.06 -2.39
C ILE A 464 15.64 -12.15 -2.55
N TRP A 465 14.63 -12.30 -1.69
CA TRP A 465 13.45 -11.41 -1.66
C TRP A 465 13.76 -10.05 -1.04
N TRP A 466 14.75 -9.99 -0.15
CA TRP A 466 15.28 -8.72 0.33
C TRP A 466 15.95 -7.95 -0.80
N ILE A 467 16.77 -8.60 -1.63
CA ILE A 467 17.39 -7.98 -2.81
C ILE A 467 16.33 -7.46 -3.76
N LEU A 468 15.30 -8.28 -4.08
CA LEU A 468 14.18 -7.84 -4.91
C LEU A 468 13.55 -6.57 -4.34
N LYS A 469 13.30 -6.55 -3.03
CA LYS A 469 12.58 -5.47 -2.38
C LYS A 469 13.43 -4.21 -2.18
N ALA A 470 14.67 -4.36 -1.75
CA ALA A 470 15.53 -3.23 -1.40
C ALA A 470 16.24 -2.61 -2.62
N TYR A 471 16.53 -3.38 -3.68
CA TYR A 471 17.32 -2.87 -4.78
C TYR A 471 16.61 -2.88 -6.13
N LEU A 472 15.62 -3.75 -6.33
CA LEU A 472 14.99 -3.93 -7.65
C LEU A 472 13.59 -3.36 -7.73
N LEU A 473 12.83 -3.32 -6.64
CA LEU A 473 11.43 -2.91 -6.68
C LEU A 473 11.27 -1.40 -7.03
N LYS A 474 12.19 -0.55 -6.58
CA LYS A 474 12.20 0.87 -6.95
C LYS A 474 12.37 1.07 -8.46
N PRO A 475 13.45 0.58 -9.10
CA PRO A 475 13.59 0.72 -10.56
C PRO A 475 12.49 0.00 -11.35
N MET A 476 11.96 -1.13 -10.86
CA MET A 476 10.78 -1.77 -11.47
C MET A 476 9.56 -0.83 -11.45
N THR A 477 9.34 -0.13 -10.36
CA THR A 477 8.24 0.84 -10.25
C THR A 477 8.47 2.01 -11.18
N GLN A 478 9.61 2.67 -11.09
CA GLN A 478 9.90 3.91 -11.81
C GLN A 478 10.04 3.71 -13.34
N TYR A 479 10.80 2.70 -13.75
CA TYR A 479 11.11 2.48 -15.18
C TYR A 479 10.27 1.39 -15.85
N GLY A 480 9.56 0.61 -15.07
CA GLY A 480 8.66 -0.43 -15.55
C GLY A 480 7.19 -0.03 -15.46
N MET A 481 6.67 0.15 -14.24
CA MET A 481 5.24 0.43 -14.02
C MET A 481 4.87 1.84 -14.49
N LEU A 482 5.57 2.89 -14.03
CA LEU A 482 5.28 4.28 -14.41
C LEU A 482 5.49 4.55 -15.90
N SER A 483 6.22 3.69 -16.61
CA SER A 483 6.34 3.73 -18.07
C SER A 483 5.31 2.87 -18.81
N GLY A 484 4.38 2.22 -18.11
CA GLY A 484 3.35 1.36 -18.68
C GLY A 484 3.84 0.02 -19.24
N LYS A 485 5.12 -0.37 -19.00
CA LYS A 485 5.75 -1.54 -19.65
C LYS A 485 5.54 -2.87 -18.92
N ILE A 486 5.45 -2.87 -17.59
CA ILE A 486 5.36 -4.10 -16.79
C ILE A 486 4.17 -4.16 -15.85
#